data_3dfa24709bf7b978dc7eba0585c3910a
#
_entry.id   3dfa24709bf7b978dc7eba0585c3910a
#
_cell.length_a   1.000
_cell.length_b   1.000
_cell.length_c   1.000
_cell.angle_alpha   90.00
_cell.angle_beta   90.00
_cell.angle_gamma   90.00
#
_symmetry.space_group_name_H-M   'P 1'
#
loop_
_entity.id
_entity.type
_entity.pdbx_description
1 polymer ?
#
loop_
_entity_poly.entity_id
_entity_poly.type
_entity_poly.pdbx_seq_one_letter_code
_entity_poly.pdbx_strand_id
1 'polypeptide(L)'
;MHDEQQFEQLILQYNHLKNGAEEINRLIQNDNYDDAITLLKSRESMFLNCKCMRNYLELTDEQKEELESLLDELRTLEIQNIKLLEKNMDSVRAELKTSIKTEKLHQAYDFDENISGTIINYSE
;
A
#
# COMPACT_ATOMS: atom_id res chain seq x y z
N MET A 1 1.36 26.47 -11.39
CA MET A 1 2.81 26.23 -11.25
C MET A 1 3.18 25.49 -9.99
N HIS A 2 2.77 25.98 -8.82
CA HIS A 2 2.98 25.21 -7.59
C HIS A 2 2.29 23.86 -7.62
N ASP A 3 1.09 23.82 -8.20
CA ASP A 3 0.31 22.58 -8.26
C ASP A 3 0.94 21.52 -9.16
N GLU A 4 1.61 21.95 -10.22
CA GLU A 4 2.29 21.04 -11.12
C GLU A 4 3.47 20.35 -10.45
N GLN A 5 4.29 21.11 -9.71
CA GLN A 5 5.40 20.55 -8.93
C GLN A 5 4.90 19.63 -7.83
N GLN A 6 3.82 20.00 -7.17
CA GLN A 6 3.21 19.19 -6.11
C GLN A 6 2.62 17.91 -6.68
N PHE A 7 2.03 17.98 -7.87
CA PHE A 7 1.54 16.79 -8.55
C PHE A 7 2.69 15.84 -8.90
N GLU A 8 3.80 16.37 -9.41
CA GLU A 8 4.99 15.54 -9.68
C GLU A 8 5.51 14.87 -8.42
N GLN A 9 5.52 15.59 -7.29
CA GLN A 9 5.89 15.02 -5.99
C GLN A 9 4.95 13.90 -5.58
N LEU A 10 3.67 14.10 -5.79
CA LEU A 10 2.65 13.09 -5.48
C LEU A 10 2.88 11.82 -6.30
N ILE A 11 3.10 11.96 -7.59
CA ILE A 11 3.39 10.83 -8.47
C ILE A 11 4.66 10.11 -8.03
N LEU A 12 5.69 10.86 -7.69
CA LEU A 12 6.94 10.28 -7.21
C LEU A 12 6.74 9.46 -5.94
N GLN A 13 5.97 9.97 -5.00
CA GLN A 13 5.68 9.28 -3.75
C GLN A 13 4.86 8.00 -3.99
N TYR A 14 3.86 8.06 -4.87
CA TYR A 14 3.07 6.87 -5.22
C TYR A 14 3.92 5.83 -5.94
N ASN A 15 4.87 6.25 -6.78
CA ASN A 15 5.82 5.32 -7.38
C ASN A 15 6.72 4.67 -6.35
N HIS A 16 7.10 5.40 -5.33
CA HIS A 16 7.86 4.87 -4.19
C HIS A 16 7.05 3.80 -3.46
N LEU A 17 5.76 4.06 -3.24
CA LEU A 17 4.87 3.10 -2.61
C LEU A 17 4.70 1.85 -3.47
N LYS A 18 4.61 2.03 -4.79
CA LYS A 18 4.52 0.92 -5.73
C LYS A 18 5.77 0.05 -5.67
N ASN A 19 6.96 0.66 -5.66
CA ASN A 19 8.21 -0.07 -5.53
C ASN A 19 8.28 -0.81 -4.20
N GLY A 20 7.79 -0.20 -3.13
CA GLY A 20 7.68 -0.85 -1.83
C GLY A 20 6.73 -2.05 -1.85
N ALA A 21 5.62 -1.95 -2.57
CA ALA A 21 4.69 -3.07 -2.72
C ALA A 21 5.34 -4.25 -3.44
N GLU A 22 6.14 -3.98 -4.46
CA GLU A 22 6.88 -5.03 -5.17
C GLU A 22 7.90 -5.70 -4.24
N GLU A 23 8.58 -4.92 -3.42
CA GLU A 23 9.54 -5.43 -2.44
C GLU A 23 8.84 -6.28 -1.37
N ILE A 24 7.68 -5.83 -0.88
CA ILE A 24 6.89 -6.59 0.07
C ILE A 24 6.49 -7.95 -0.53
N ASN A 25 6.06 -7.94 -1.79
CA ASN A 25 5.71 -9.19 -2.48
C ASN A 25 6.88 -10.15 -2.48
N ARG A 26 8.07 -9.67 -2.80
CA ARG A 26 9.29 -10.47 -2.83
C ARG A 26 9.63 -11.02 -1.45
N LEU A 27 9.51 -10.19 -0.42
CA LEU A 27 9.77 -10.61 0.96
C LEU A 27 8.82 -11.72 1.39
N ILE A 28 7.53 -11.59 1.06
CA ILE A 28 6.53 -12.61 1.39
C ILE A 28 6.84 -13.92 0.66
N GLN A 29 7.21 -13.84 -0.61
CA GLN A 29 7.56 -15.03 -1.38
C GLN A 29 8.79 -15.76 -0.83
N ASN A 30 9.68 -15.03 -0.18
CA ASN A 30 10.88 -15.58 0.46
C ASN A 30 10.67 -15.89 1.94
N ASP A 31 9.44 -15.90 2.42
CA ASP A 31 9.06 -16.16 3.80
C ASP A 31 9.66 -15.17 4.81
N ASN A 32 10.05 -13.99 4.35
CA ASN A 32 10.58 -12.91 5.19
C ASN A 32 9.44 -12.04 5.71
N TYR A 33 8.56 -12.62 6.51
CA TYR A 33 7.33 -11.94 6.98
C TYR A 33 7.61 -10.77 7.89
N ASP A 34 8.60 -10.89 8.78
CA ASP A 34 8.95 -9.80 9.69
C ASP A 34 9.42 -8.56 8.93
N ASP A 35 10.26 -8.77 7.92
CA ASP A 35 10.74 -7.67 7.09
C ASP A 35 9.61 -7.06 6.26
N ALA A 36 8.71 -7.90 5.77
CA ALA A 36 7.54 -7.43 5.03
C ALA A 36 6.65 -6.54 5.90
N ILE A 37 6.40 -6.95 7.14
CA ILE A 37 5.60 -6.18 8.09
C ILE A 37 6.30 -4.87 8.45
N THR A 38 7.59 -4.91 8.67
CA THR A 38 8.38 -3.70 8.96
C THR A 38 8.28 -2.71 7.80
N LEU A 39 8.40 -3.19 6.57
CA LEU A 39 8.28 -2.34 5.40
C LEU A 39 6.88 -1.76 5.26
N LEU A 40 5.84 -2.57 5.48
CA LEU A 40 4.46 -2.09 5.49
C LEU A 40 4.26 -0.96 6.49
N LYS A 41 4.76 -1.14 7.71
CA LYS A 41 4.63 -0.12 8.76
C LYS A 41 5.37 1.16 8.38
N SER A 42 6.54 1.05 7.77
CA SER A 42 7.32 2.21 7.38
C SER A 42 6.63 3.05 6.28
N ARG A 43 5.67 2.48 5.56
CA ARG A 43 4.96 3.16 4.47
C ARG A 43 3.72 3.92 4.93
N GLU A 44 3.27 3.71 6.17
CA GLU A 44 2.03 4.30 6.68
C GLU A 44 2.00 5.83 6.54
N SER A 45 3.05 6.50 6.98
CA SER A 45 3.09 7.95 6.93
C SER A 45 3.12 8.48 5.50
N MET A 46 3.75 7.76 4.58
CA MET A 46 3.76 8.14 3.17
C MET A 46 2.38 8.00 2.54
N PHE A 47 1.65 6.91 2.84
CA PHE A 47 0.27 6.75 2.38
C PHE A 47 -0.62 7.90 2.87
N LEU A 48 -0.50 8.25 4.14
CA LEU A 48 -1.27 9.34 4.72
C LEU A 48 -0.93 10.67 4.05
N ASN A 49 0.35 10.92 3.86
CA ASN A 49 0.82 12.13 3.21
C ASN A 49 0.30 12.23 1.77
N CYS A 50 0.35 11.14 1.01
CA CYS A 50 -0.17 11.10 -0.35
C CYS A 50 -1.68 11.36 -0.38
N LYS A 51 -2.42 10.78 0.56
CA LYS A 51 -3.85 11.02 0.67
C LYS A 51 -4.16 12.48 0.92
N CYS A 52 -3.44 13.10 1.86
CA CYS A 52 -3.61 14.52 2.18
C CYS A 52 -3.28 15.39 0.97
N MET A 53 -2.18 15.12 0.28
CA MET A 53 -1.81 15.86 -0.93
C MET A 53 -2.86 15.72 -2.02
N ARG A 54 -3.34 14.50 -2.25
CA ARG A 54 -4.36 14.23 -3.27
C ARG A 54 -5.64 15.00 -3.01
N ASN A 55 -6.05 15.09 -1.75
CA ASN A 55 -7.26 15.80 -1.37
C ASN A 55 -7.09 17.32 -1.42
N TYR A 56 -5.86 17.77 -1.26
CA TYR A 56 -5.54 19.20 -1.27
C TYR A 56 -5.38 19.76 -2.68
N LEU A 57 -4.83 18.97 -3.60
CA LEU A 57 -4.50 19.45 -4.94
C LEU A 57 -5.73 19.50 -5.85
N GLU A 58 -5.79 20.57 -6.65
CA GLU A 58 -6.75 20.66 -7.75
C GLU A 58 -6.08 20.08 -8.99
N LEU A 59 -6.54 18.93 -9.43
CA LEU A 59 -5.94 18.21 -10.54
C LEU A 59 -6.72 18.44 -11.81
N THR A 60 -6.00 18.55 -12.94
CA THR A 60 -6.62 18.54 -14.26
C THR A 60 -7.16 17.14 -14.57
N ASP A 61 -8.01 17.03 -15.59
CA ASP A 61 -8.53 15.72 -15.99
C ASP A 61 -7.42 14.78 -16.42
N GLU A 62 -6.41 15.29 -17.11
CA GLU A 62 -5.24 14.49 -17.52
C GLU A 62 -4.44 13.99 -16.31
N GLN A 63 -4.26 14.85 -15.31
CA GLN A 63 -3.57 14.49 -14.09
C GLN A 63 -4.36 13.45 -13.30
N LYS A 64 -5.69 13.58 -13.25
CA LYS A 64 -6.55 12.59 -12.61
C LYS A 64 -6.43 11.23 -13.27
N GLU A 65 -6.41 11.19 -14.59
CA GLU A 65 -6.25 9.94 -15.33
C GLU A 65 -4.90 9.29 -15.04
N GLU A 66 -3.84 10.08 -15.06
CA GLU A 66 -2.49 9.58 -14.75
C GLU A 66 -2.42 9.02 -13.35
N LEU A 67 -2.97 9.75 -12.38
CA LEU A 67 -3.01 9.33 -10.98
C LEU A 67 -3.84 8.06 -10.81
N GLU A 68 -5.02 7.99 -11.41
CA GLU A 68 -5.87 6.80 -11.32
C GLU A 68 -5.20 5.56 -11.90
N SER A 69 -4.49 5.72 -13.01
CA SER A 69 -3.74 4.61 -13.59
C SER A 69 -2.68 4.08 -12.62
N LEU A 70 -1.95 4.97 -12.00
CA LEU A 70 -0.93 4.60 -11.01
C LEU A 70 -1.56 3.98 -9.76
N LEU A 71 -2.67 4.53 -9.29
CA LEU A 71 -3.38 3.99 -8.14
C LEU A 71 -3.92 2.59 -8.43
N ASP A 72 -4.40 2.35 -9.64
CA ASP A 72 -4.88 1.02 -10.04
C ASP A 72 -3.76 0.00 -10.02
N GLU A 73 -2.57 0.37 -10.51
CA GLU A 73 -1.40 -0.49 -10.44
C GLU A 73 -1.03 -0.80 -8.99
N LEU A 74 -1.03 0.22 -8.15
CA LEU A 74 -0.71 0.08 -6.73
C LEU A 74 -1.74 -0.82 -6.03
N ARG A 75 -3.03 -0.59 -6.27
CA ARG A 75 -4.11 -1.42 -5.71
C ARG A 75 -3.94 -2.88 -6.09
N THR A 76 -3.61 -3.13 -7.35
CA THR A 76 -3.40 -4.50 -7.84
C THR A 76 -2.28 -5.18 -7.06
N LEU A 77 -1.17 -4.49 -6.87
CA LEU A 77 -0.04 -5.02 -6.11
C LEU A 77 -0.40 -5.27 -4.64
N GLU A 78 -1.11 -4.33 -4.02
CA GLU A 78 -1.53 -4.46 -2.63
C GLU A 78 -2.47 -5.65 -2.44
N ILE A 79 -3.43 -5.82 -3.36
CA ILE A 79 -4.36 -6.95 -3.34
C ILE A 79 -3.61 -8.27 -3.49
N GLN A 80 -2.65 -8.33 -4.41
CA GLN A 80 -1.82 -9.52 -4.60
C GLN A 80 -1.05 -9.86 -3.34
N ASN A 81 -0.50 -8.87 -2.68
CA ASN A 81 0.25 -9.05 -1.44
C ASN A 81 -0.65 -9.60 -0.32
N ILE A 82 -1.85 -9.06 -0.18
CA ILE A 82 -2.81 -9.53 0.81
C ILE A 82 -3.20 -10.99 0.54
N LYS A 83 -3.50 -11.32 -0.70
CA LYS A 83 -3.84 -12.68 -1.08
C LYS A 83 -2.70 -13.65 -0.80
N LEU A 84 -1.48 -13.22 -1.09
CA LEU A 84 -0.30 -14.04 -0.83
C LEU A 84 -0.10 -14.26 0.68
N LEU A 85 -0.30 -13.21 1.47
CA LEU A 85 -0.24 -13.31 2.93
C LEU A 85 -1.32 -14.24 3.47
N GLU A 86 -2.55 -14.11 2.99
CA GLU A 86 -3.66 -14.96 3.42
C GLU A 86 -3.39 -16.42 3.09
N LYS A 87 -2.86 -16.69 1.90
CA LYS A 87 -2.50 -18.04 1.48
C LYS A 87 -1.47 -18.66 2.43
N ASN A 88 -0.55 -17.85 2.93
CA ASN A 88 0.53 -18.29 3.82
C ASN A 88 0.21 -18.05 5.29
N MET A 89 -1.02 -17.63 5.60
CA MET A 89 -1.41 -17.19 6.94
C MET A 89 -1.22 -18.26 8.00
N ASP A 90 -1.51 -19.52 7.67
CA ASP A 90 -1.37 -20.62 8.61
C ASP A 90 0.10 -20.78 9.03
N SER A 91 1.01 -20.69 8.08
CA SER A 91 2.45 -20.72 8.36
C SER A 91 2.87 -19.51 9.19
N VAL A 92 2.37 -18.32 8.83
CA VAL A 92 2.67 -17.09 9.58
C VAL A 92 2.16 -17.20 11.00
N ARG A 93 0.93 -17.68 11.20
CA ARG A 93 0.35 -17.85 12.53
C ARG A 93 1.11 -18.89 13.35
N ALA A 94 1.51 -19.98 12.73
CA ALA A 94 2.26 -21.03 13.40
C ALA A 94 3.62 -20.52 13.86
N GLU A 95 4.32 -19.76 13.02
CA GLU A 95 5.63 -19.22 13.36
C GLU A 95 5.57 -18.11 14.39
N LEU A 96 4.62 -17.21 14.22
CA LEU A 96 4.61 -15.96 14.98
C LEU A 96 3.71 -16.03 16.19
N LYS A 97 2.76 -16.97 16.22
CA LYS A 97 1.75 -17.13 17.29
C LYS A 97 1.13 -15.80 17.70
N THR A 98 1.02 -14.87 16.78
CA THR A 98 0.58 -13.54 17.12
C THR A 98 -0.48 -13.03 16.15
N SER A 99 -1.72 -12.98 16.63
CA SER A 99 -2.77 -12.20 16.01
C SER A 99 -2.38 -10.73 15.90
N ILE A 100 -1.44 -10.28 16.71
CA ILE A 100 -0.93 -8.91 16.73
C ILE A 100 -0.29 -8.53 15.40
N LYS A 101 0.51 -9.42 14.80
CA LYS A 101 1.14 -9.12 13.51
C LYS A 101 0.12 -9.04 12.38
N THR A 102 -0.92 -9.86 12.44
CA THR A 102 -2.01 -9.78 11.48
C THR A 102 -2.74 -8.44 11.61
N GLU A 103 -3.00 -8.00 12.83
CA GLU A 103 -3.61 -6.69 13.08
C GLU A 103 -2.75 -5.56 12.53
N LYS A 104 -1.44 -5.64 12.71
CA LYS A 104 -0.52 -4.64 12.18
C LYS A 104 -0.56 -4.57 10.67
N LEU A 105 -0.67 -5.72 10.00
CA LEU A 105 -0.79 -5.76 8.55
C LEU A 105 -2.08 -5.08 8.11
N HIS A 106 -3.19 -5.40 8.72
CA HIS A 106 -4.47 -4.78 8.41
C HIS A 106 -4.43 -3.27 8.65
N GLN A 107 -3.85 -2.84 9.76
CA GLN A 107 -3.70 -1.42 10.06
C GLN A 107 -2.87 -0.69 9.02
N ALA A 108 -1.77 -1.30 8.58
CA ALA A 108 -0.90 -0.71 7.59
C ALA A 108 -1.63 -0.50 6.25
N TYR A 109 -2.45 -1.46 5.83
CA TYR A 109 -3.22 -1.35 4.59
C TYR A 109 -4.43 -0.45 4.74
N ASP A 110 -4.99 -0.31 5.93
CA ASP A 110 -6.15 0.54 6.20
C ASP A 110 -5.80 2.03 6.22
N PHE A 111 -4.52 2.37 6.20
CA PHE A 111 -4.07 3.74 6.37
C PHE A 111 -4.51 4.67 5.25
N ASP A 112 -4.65 4.18 4.02
CA ASP A 112 -5.17 4.94 2.90
C ASP A 112 -6.58 4.40 2.56
N GLU A 113 -7.61 5.16 2.89
CA GLU A 113 -9.01 4.75 2.70
C GLU A 113 -9.35 4.46 1.24
N ASN A 114 -8.72 5.16 0.30
CA ASN A 114 -9.02 4.96 -1.12
C ASN A 114 -8.45 3.67 -1.66
N ILE A 115 -7.35 3.21 -1.07
CA ILE A 115 -6.74 1.93 -1.42
C ILE A 115 -7.29 0.85 -0.48
N SER A 116 -7.30 1.13 0.81
CA SER A 116 -7.68 0.15 1.83
C SER A 116 -9.14 -0.25 1.75
N GLY A 117 -10.03 0.65 1.31
CA GLY A 117 -11.43 0.30 1.10
C GLY A 117 -11.59 -0.87 0.15
N THR A 118 -10.79 -0.90 -0.92
CA THR A 118 -10.77 -2.00 -1.89
C THR A 118 -10.08 -3.23 -1.29
N ILE A 119 -8.98 -3.03 -0.59
CA ILE A 119 -8.18 -4.10 0.00
C ILE A 119 -8.96 -4.83 1.09
N ILE A 120 -9.64 -4.10 1.96
CA ILE A 120 -10.45 -4.67 3.04
C ILE A 120 -11.55 -5.55 2.47
N ASN A 121 -12.21 -5.12 1.41
CA ASN A 121 -13.25 -5.91 0.74
C ASN A 121 -12.71 -7.23 0.21
N TYR A 122 -11.44 -7.28 -0.15
CA TYR A 122 -10.78 -8.50 -0.60
C TYR A 122 -10.34 -9.40 0.54
N SER A 123 -9.99 -8.83 1.68
CA SER A 123 -9.53 -9.61 2.82
C SER A 123 -10.68 -10.18 3.64
N GLU A 124 -11.87 -9.65 3.48
CA GLU A 124 -13.08 -10.19 4.09
C GLU A 124 -13.66 -11.32 3.27
#